data_25bee93a7f2ecf63ac3b981ad701ded1
#
_entry.id   25bee93a7f2ecf63ac3b981ad701ded1
#
_cell.length_a   1.000
_cell.length_b   1.000
_cell.length_c   1.000
_cell.angle_alpha   90.00
_cell.angle_beta   90.00
_cell.angle_gamma   90.00
#
_symmetry.space_group_name_H-M   'P 1'
#
loop_
_entity.id
_entity.type
_entity.pdbx_description
1 polymer ?
#
loop_
_entity_poly.entity_id
_entity_poly.type
_entity_poly.pdbx_seq_one_letter_code
_entity_poly.pdbx_strand_id
1 'polypeptide(L)'
;MSGTVTDASGRTLSGQTPEAFWNAVRHVRPLAVGLNCSLGAALMRPYIEEISRVADTFVSCYPNAGLPNPMSETGYDETPEQTSRLLAEFAQSGFVNLVGGCCGTTPEHIRAIADAVRTLPPRRWTSERELDSATEAQLSVA
;
A
#
# COMPACT_ATOMS: atom_id res chain seq x y z
N MET A 1 -5.48 -8.06 -4.30
CA MET A 1 -6.67 -7.70 -3.50
C MET A 1 -6.46 -6.35 -2.86
N SER A 2 -7.50 -5.52 -2.76
CA SER A 2 -7.39 -4.18 -2.17
C SER A 2 -8.53 -3.94 -1.20
N GLY A 3 -8.20 -3.47 0.00
CA GLY A 3 -9.15 -3.10 1.03
C GLY A 3 -9.31 -1.58 1.11
N THR A 4 -10.47 -1.12 1.56
CA THR A 4 -10.71 0.29 1.81
C THR A 4 -10.84 0.52 3.31
N VAL A 5 -9.96 1.34 3.87
CA VAL A 5 -10.08 1.85 5.24
C VAL A 5 -11.10 2.98 5.23
N THR A 6 -12.15 2.89 6.02
CA THR A 6 -13.30 3.79 5.92
C THR A 6 -13.22 5.01 6.80
N ASP A 7 -12.35 4.99 7.81
CA ASP A 7 -12.21 6.09 8.76
C ASP A 7 -10.81 6.16 9.40
N ALA A 8 -10.58 7.19 10.19
CA ALA A 8 -9.32 7.41 10.90
C ALA A 8 -9.02 6.36 12.00
N SER A 9 -9.92 5.42 12.29
CA SER A 9 -9.64 4.29 13.19
C SER A 9 -8.84 3.17 12.52
N GLY A 10 -8.62 3.27 11.20
CA GLY A 10 -7.86 2.30 10.42
C GLY A 10 -8.60 1.00 10.13
N ARG A 11 -9.92 1.01 10.24
CA ARG A 11 -10.75 -0.16 10.02
C ARG A 11 -11.45 -0.13 8.67
N THR A 12 -11.62 -1.31 8.08
CA THR A 12 -12.50 -1.50 6.92
C THR A 12 -13.96 -1.34 7.34
N LEU A 13 -14.87 -1.26 6.36
CA LEU A 13 -16.31 -1.16 6.63
C LEU A 13 -16.84 -2.34 7.49
N SER A 14 -16.21 -3.51 7.39
CA SER A 14 -16.49 -4.69 8.23
C SER A 14 -15.80 -4.66 9.60
N GLY A 15 -15.10 -3.58 9.94
CA GLY A 15 -14.43 -3.39 11.23
C GLY A 15 -13.06 -4.06 11.37
N GLN A 16 -12.50 -4.60 10.28
CA GLN A 16 -11.18 -5.26 10.28
C GLN A 16 -10.04 -4.25 10.28
N THR A 17 -8.99 -4.54 11.07
CA THR A 17 -7.69 -3.87 10.93
C THR A 17 -7.00 -4.33 9.64
N PRO A 18 -5.96 -3.64 9.16
CA PRO A 18 -5.17 -4.07 8.00
C PRO A 18 -4.61 -5.49 8.15
N GLU A 19 -4.08 -5.83 9.32
CA GLU A 19 -3.61 -7.20 9.61
C GLU A 19 -4.74 -8.23 9.60
N ALA A 20 -5.90 -7.92 10.19
CA ALA A 20 -7.07 -8.81 10.16
C ALA A 20 -7.58 -9.01 8.73
N PHE A 21 -7.57 -7.96 7.91
CA PHE A 21 -7.89 -8.04 6.48
C PHE A 21 -6.90 -8.96 5.76
N TRP A 22 -5.59 -8.79 5.97
CA TRP A 22 -4.58 -9.68 5.40
C TRP A 22 -4.83 -11.14 5.79
N ASN A 23 -5.02 -11.41 7.06
CA ASN A 23 -5.28 -12.78 7.57
C ASN A 23 -6.53 -13.41 6.98
N ALA A 24 -7.55 -12.61 6.68
CA ALA A 24 -8.77 -13.09 6.03
C ALA A 24 -8.58 -13.48 4.56
N VAL A 25 -7.65 -12.83 3.84
CA VAL A 25 -7.48 -13.02 2.39
C VAL A 25 -6.22 -13.80 1.99
N ARG A 26 -5.25 -13.99 2.88
CA ARG A 26 -3.96 -14.64 2.55
C ARG A 26 -4.10 -16.07 2.03
N HIS A 27 -5.15 -16.79 2.47
CA HIS A 27 -5.40 -18.18 2.08
C HIS A 27 -5.62 -18.38 0.57
N VAL A 28 -6.08 -17.36 -0.14
CA VAL A 28 -6.24 -17.40 -1.61
C VAL A 28 -4.95 -17.04 -2.37
N ARG A 29 -3.85 -16.76 -1.64
CA ARG A 29 -2.53 -16.42 -2.20
C ARG A 29 -2.60 -15.30 -3.25
N PRO A 30 -3.12 -14.12 -2.93
CA PRO A 30 -3.23 -13.04 -3.90
C PRO A 30 -1.85 -12.61 -4.38
N LEU A 31 -1.73 -12.21 -5.64
CA LEU A 31 -0.50 -11.65 -6.19
C LEU A 31 -0.08 -10.37 -5.45
N ALA A 32 -1.04 -9.56 -5.06
CA ALA A 32 -0.82 -8.35 -4.29
C ALA A 32 -1.97 -8.12 -3.31
N VAL A 33 -1.66 -7.54 -2.16
CA VAL A 33 -2.61 -7.03 -1.16
C VAL A 33 -2.30 -5.56 -0.89
N GLY A 34 -3.29 -4.78 -0.56
CA GLY A 34 -3.06 -3.37 -0.25
C GLY A 34 -4.30 -2.62 0.12
N LEU A 35 -4.16 -1.31 0.16
CA LEU A 35 -5.23 -0.38 0.50
C LEU A 35 -5.44 0.64 -0.61
N ASN A 36 -6.68 1.08 -0.74
CA ASN A 36 -7.05 2.13 -1.67
C ASN A 36 -8.06 3.09 -1.07
N CYS A 37 -8.20 4.23 -1.71
CA CYS A 37 -9.27 5.19 -1.43
C CYS A 37 -9.20 5.87 -0.05
N SER A 38 -10.29 6.27 0.43
CA SER A 38 -10.78 6.84 1.68
C SER A 38 -9.97 7.96 2.36
N LEU A 39 -8.72 7.80 2.70
CA LEU A 39 -8.06 8.72 3.65
C LEU A 39 -6.99 9.64 3.04
N GLY A 40 -6.63 9.47 1.76
CA GLY A 40 -5.42 10.09 1.23
C GLY A 40 -4.12 9.46 1.80
N ALA A 41 -2.99 9.73 1.16
CA ALA A 41 -1.73 9.05 1.47
C ALA A 41 -1.24 9.30 2.91
N ALA A 42 -1.30 10.55 3.37
CA ALA A 42 -0.79 10.91 4.69
C ALA A 42 -1.43 10.10 5.82
N LEU A 43 -2.75 9.95 5.80
CA LEU A 43 -3.48 9.20 6.84
C LEU A 43 -3.44 7.68 6.62
N MET A 44 -3.17 7.21 5.40
CA MET A 44 -3.01 5.78 5.11
C MET A 44 -1.66 5.21 5.54
N ARG A 45 -0.67 6.05 5.77
CA ARG A 45 0.71 5.63 6.08
C ARG A 45 0.81 4.54 7.15
N PRO A 46 0.24 4.68 8.37
CA PRO A 46 0.38 3.67 9.41
C PRO A 46 -0.26 2.32 9.02
N TYR A 47 -1.31 2.35 8.23
CA TYR A 47 -2.02 1.14 7.79
C TYR A 47 -1.27 0.41 6.68
N ILE A 48 -0.62 1.14 5.78
CA ILE A 48 0.27 0.55 4.77
C ILE A 48 1.52 -0.03 5.43
N GLU A 49 2.09 0.64 6.42
CA GLU A 49 3.19 0.11 7.23
C GLU A 49 2.79 -1.21 7.92
N GLU A 50 1.59 -1.29 8.51
CA GLU A 50 1.08 -2.50 9.15
C GLU A 50 0.96 -3.66 8.14
N ILE A 51 0.31 -3.45 6.98
CA ILE A 51 0.23 -4.47 5.92
C ILE A 51 1.62 -4.86 5.42
N SER A 52 2.52 -3.90 5.23
CA SER A 52 3.86 -4.17 4.72
C SER A 52 4.67 -5.07 5.65
N ARG A 53 4.40 -5.00 6.95
CA ARG A 53 5.09 -5.82 7.94
C ARG A 53 4.61 -7.28 7.96
N VAL A 54 3.32 -7.52 7.67
CA VAL A 54 2.70 -8.85 7.82
C VAL A 54 2.49 -9.59 6.50
N ALA A 55 2.43 -8.88 5.37
CA ALA A 55 2.16 -9.50 4.08
C ALA A 55 3.41 -10.16 3.48
N ASP A 56 3.27 -11.41 3.06
CA ASP A 56 4.26 -12.21 2.34
C ASP A 56 4.05 -12.20 0.81
N THR A 57 3.47 -11.12 0.30
CA THR A 57 3.20 -10.89 -1.12
C THR A 57 3.45 -9.41 -1.48
N PHE A 58 3.25 -9.01 -2.74
CA PHE A 58 3.36 -7.61 -3.14
C PHE A 58 2.35 -6.74 -2.38
N VAL A 59 2.79 -5.54 -1.99
CA VAL A 59 1.94 -4.54 -1.33
C VAL A 59 1.64 -3.39 -2.27
N SER A 60 0.35 -3.05 -2.37
CA SER A 60 -0.16 -1.94 -3.19
C SER A 60 -0.76 -0.82 -2.36
N CYS A 61 -0.61 0.42 -2.83
CA CYS A 61 -1.22 1.59 -2.24
C CYS A 61 -1.78 2.53 -3.32
N TYR A 62 -3.08 2.79 -3.27
CA TYR A 62 -3.80 3.68 -4.20
C TYR A 62 -4.65 4.68 -3.43
N PRO A 63 -4.05 5.73 -2.82
CA PRO A 63 -4.78 6.72 -2.05
C PRO A 63 -5.60 7.67 -2.92
N ASN A 64 -6.55 8.36 -2.31
CA ASN A 64 -7.15 9.55 -2.91
C ASN A 64 -6.12 10.69 -2.98
N ALA A 65 -6.39 11.70 -3.80
CA ALA A 65 -5.65 12.97 -3.82
C ALA A 65 -6.00 13.84 -2.61
N GLY A 66 -5.71 13.34 -1.41
CA GLY A 66 -6.08 13.92 -0.14
C GLY A 66 -7.47 13.51 0.35
N LEU A 67 -8.01 14.30 1.29
CA LEU A 67 -9.37 14.12 1.78
C LEU A 67 -10.39 14.77 0.84
N PRO A 68 -11.61 14.23 0.76
CA PRO A 68 -12.69 14.89 0.03
C PRO A 68 -12.93 16.31 0.54
N ASN A 69 -12.95 17.29 -0.37
CA ASN A 69 -13.26 18.67 -0.08
C ASN A 69 -14.38 19.18 -1.01
N PRO A 70 -15.62 19.27 -0.54
CA PRO A 70 -16.75 19.76 -1.36
C PRO A 70 -16.58 21.19 -1.86
N MET A 71 -15.67 21.97 -1.27
CA MET A 71 -15.39 23.36 -1.67
C MET A 71 -14.32 23.44 -2.77
N SER A 72 -13.63 22.34 -3.05
CA SER A 72 -12.65 22.24 -4.13
C SER A 72 -13.36 22.06 -5.48
N GLU A 73 -12.83 22.66 -6.53
CA GLU A 73 -13.34 22.53 -7.90
C GLU A 73 -13.31 21.07 -8.40
N THR A 74 -12.35 20.28 -7.93
CA THR A 74 -12.17 18.86 -8.29
C THR A 74 -12.69 17.90 -7.22
N GLY A 75 -13.17 18.42 -6.09
CA GLY A 75 -13.58 17.63 -4.93
C GLY A 75 -12.40 17.11 -4.07
N TYR A 76 -11.15 17.39 -4.47
CA TYR A 76 -9.91 16.98 -3.78
C TYR A 76 -8.84 18.05 -3.98
N ASP A 77 -7.98 18.27 -2.98
CA ASP A 77 -7.04 19.41 -2.97
C ASP A 77 -5.56 19.01 -3.08
N GLU A 78 -5.23 17.73 -2.95
CA GLU A 78 -3.83 17.32 -2.98
C GLU A 78 -3.27 17.41 -4.39
N THR A 79 -2.15 18.11 -4.55
CA THR A 79 -1.49 18.28 -5.85
C THR A 79 -0.68 17.04 -6.25
N PRO A 80 -0.34 16.87 -7.56
CA PRO A 80 0.56 15.82 -8.02
C PRO A 80 1.88 15.74 -7.24
N GLU A 81 2.46 16.90 -6.88
CA GLU A 81 3.72 16.98 -6.14
C GLU A 81 3.55 16.50 -4.70
N GLN A 82 2.43 16.82 -4.05
CA GLN A 82 2.15 16.39 -2.69
C GLN A 82 1.95 14.88 -2.63
N THR A 83 1.06 14.33 -3.48
CA THR A 83 0.78 12.90 -3.52
C THR A 83 2.02 12.08 -3.90
N SER A 84 2.78 12.52 -4.91
CA SER A 84 3.99 11.81 -5.36
C SER A 84 5.08 11.78 -4.29
N ARG A 85 5.27 12.87 -3.54
CA ARG A 85 6.22 12.94 -2.42
C ARG A 85 5.86 11.97 -1.30
N LEU A 86 4.57 11.88 -0.95
CA LEU A 86 4.09 10.96 0.09
C LEU A 86 4.29 9.50 -0.33
N LEU A 87 3.95 9.15 -1.56
CA LEU A 87 4.13 7.79 -2.07
C LEU A 87 5.60 7.43 -2.29
N ALA A 88 6.45 8.38 -2.64
CA ALA A 88 7.89 8.18 -2.68
C ALA A 88 8.47 7.88 -1.28
N GLU A 89 7.97 8.54 -0.23
CA GLU A 89 8.35 8.22 1.15
C GLU A 89 7.95 6.79 1.53
N PHE A 90 6.76 6.31 1.13
CA PHE A 90 6.36 4.92 1.36
C PHE A 90 7.29 3.92 0.63
N ALA A 91 7.69 4.23 -0.60
CA ALA A 91 8.64 3.42 -1.35
C ALA A 91 10.03 3.42 -0.71
N GLN A 92 10.54 4.59 -0.28
CA GLN A 92 11.82 4.74 0.43
C GLN A 92 11.82 3.97 1.76
N SER A 93 10.69 3.95 2.46
CA SER A 93 10.51 3.19 3.70
C SER A 93 10.36 1.68 3.48
N GLY A 94 10.31 1.22 2.22
CA GLY A 94 10.17 -0.19 1.89
C GLY A 94 8.78 -0.76 2.16
N PHE A 95 7.72 0.06 2.08
CA PHE A 95 6.36 -0.37 2.40
C PHE A 95 5.59 -0.91 1.20
N VAL A 96 5.94 -0.52 -0.02
CA VAL A 96 5.13 -0.76 -1.21
C VAL A 96 5.92 -1.32 -2.39
N ASN A 97 5.20 -2.03 -3.26
CA ASN A 97 5.68 -2.54 -4.55
C ASN A 97 4.91 -1.91 -5.72
N LEU A 98 3.65 -1.55 -5.50
CA LEU A 98 2.74 -1.02 -6.49
C LEU A 98 2.12 0.26 -5.93
N VAL A 99 2.22 1.34 -6.66
CA VAL A 99 1.66 2.63 -6.27
C VAL A 99 0.84 3.24 -7.40
N GLY A 100 -0.13 4.03 -7.03
CA GLY A 100 -0.99 4.74 -7.97
C GLY A 100 -1.90 5.68 -7.23
N GLY A 101 -3.10 5.88 -7.74
CA GLY A 101 -4.08 6.77 -7.15
C GLY A 101 -5.50 6.24 -7.24
N CYS A 102 -6.41 6.88 -6.52
CA CYS A 102 -7.83 6.60 -6.52
C CYS A 102 -8.62 7.90 -6.79
N CYS A 103 -9.58 8.25 -5.95
CA CYS A 103 -10.44 9.42 -6.17
C CYS A 103 -9.63 10.72 -6.20
N GLY A 104 -9.98 11.62 -7.13
CA GLY A 104 -9.30 12.91 -7.31
C GLY A 104 -7.93 12.86 -7.99
N THR A 105 -7.38 11.69 -8.29
CA THR A 105 -6.12 11.59 -9.02
C THR A 105 -6.33 11.78 -10.52
N THR A 106 -5.43 12.55 -11.14
CA THR A 106 -5.40 12.88 -12.56
C THR A 106 -4.22 12.19 -13.25
N PRO A 107 -4.13 12.20 -14.59
CA PRO A 107 -2.94 11.72 -15.29
C PRO A 107 -1.64 12.39 -14.83
N GLU A 108 -1.68 13.65 -14.42
CA GLU A 108 -0.53 14.39 -13.88
C GLU A 108 -0.07 13.81 -12.54
N HIS A 109 -1.00 13.46 -11.66
CA HIS A 109 -0.69 12.74 -10.41
C HIS A 109 0.03 11.42 -10.70
N ILE A 110 -0.51 10.61 -11.61
CA ILE A 110 0.09 9.31 -11.94
C ILE A 110 1.49 9.48 -12.54
N ARG A 111 1.69 10.48 -13.40
CA ARG A 111 3.01 10.80 -13.96
C ARG A 111 4.01 11.19 -12.86
N ALA A 112 3.62 12.12 -11.98
CA ALA A 112 4.45 12.55 -10.87
C ALA A 112 4.82 11.39 -9.92
N ILE A 113 3.86 10.52 -9.60
CA ILE A 113 4.10 9.32 -8.79
C ILE A 113 5.11 8.39 -9.49
N ALA A 114 4.88 8.07 -10.78
CA ALA A 114 5.76 7.19 -11.53
C ALA A 114 7.19 7.73 -11.62
N ASP A 115 7.35 9.03 -11.85
CA ASP A 115 8.67 9.67 -11.90
C ASP A 115 9.36 9.65 -10.52
N ALA A 116 8.62 9.90 -9.45
CA ALA A 116 9.16 9.93 -8.08
C ALA A 116 9.64 8.56 -7.57
N VAL A 117 9.01 7.45 -8.01
CA VAL A 117 9.36 6.10 -7.52
C VAL A 117 10.26 5.32 -8.48
N ARG A 118 10.49 5.78 -9.69
CA ARG A 118 11.17 5.04 -10.78
C ARG A 118 12.51 4.45 -10.39
N THR A 119 13.28 5.14 -9.55
CA THR A 119 14.63 4.74 -9.14
C THR A 119 14.70 4.15 -7.74
N LEU A 120 13.56 4.06 -7.06
CA LEU A 120 13.53 3.56 -5.70
C LEU A 120 13.47 2.03 -5.67
N PRO A 121 14.11 1.38 -4.71
CA PRO A 121 14.07 -0.07 -4.60
C PRO A 121 12.66 -0.54 -4.21
N PRO A 122 12.21 -1.69 -4.75
CA PRO A 122 10.94 -2.27 -4.34
C PRO A 122 11.01 -2.79 -2.91
N ARG A 123 9.85 -2.87 -2.25
CA ARG A 123 9.72 -3.58 -0.97
C ARG A 123 10.18 -5.03 -1.12
N ARG A 124 10.91 -5.50 -0.14
CA ARG A 124 11.34 -6.90 -0.01
C ARG A 124 10.61 -7.56 1.16
N TRP A 125 10.34 -8.83 1.05
CA TRP A 125 9.79 -9.68 2.12
C TRP A 125 10.37 -11.08 1.97
N THR A 126 10.39 -11.84 3.07
CA THR A 126 10.76 -13.26 3.03
C THR A 126 9.48 -14.06 2.83
N SER A 127 9.37 -14.76 1.72
CA SER A 127 8.23 -15.65 1.47
C SER A 127 8.35 -16.91 2.31
N GLU A 128 7.24 -17.51 2.71
CA GLU A 128 7.25 -18.83 3.38
C GLU A 128 8.01 -19.88 2.56
N ARG A 129 7.95 -19.80 1.22
CA ARG A 129 8.72 -20.69 0.33
C ARG A 129 10.24 -20.53 0.45
N GLU A 130 10.73 -19.31 0.67
CA GLU A 130 12.17 -19.07 0.87
C GLU A 130 12.62 -19.53 2.25
N LEU A 131 11.76 -19.40 3.27
CA LEU A 131 12.01 -19.97 4.60
C LEU A 131 12.03 -21.48 4.57
N ASP A 132 11.06 -22.12 3.92
CA ASP A 132 11.00 -23.59 3.78
C ASP A 132 12.22 -24.13 3.01
N SER A 133 12.60 -23.48 1.90
CA SER A 133 13.78 -23.90 1.13
C SER A 133 15.09 -23.70 1.87
N ALA A 134 15.22 -22.64 2.67
CA ALA A 134 16.39 -22.42 3.52
C ALA A 134 16.47 -23.45 4.66
N THR A 135 15.33 -23.83 5.23
CA THR A 135 15.24 -24.86 6.27
C THR A 135 15.56 -26.25 5.73
N GLU A 136 15.05 -26.59 4.55
CA GLU A 136 15.37 -27.87 3.88
C GLU A 136 16.86 -27.95 3.50
N ALA A 137 17.45 -26.85 3.02
CA ALA A 137 18.87 -26.80 2.69
C ALA A 137 19.77 -26.98 3.94
N GLN A 138 19.36 -26.45 5.09
CA GLN A 138 20.08 -26.63 6.35
C GLN A 138 19.97 -28.08 6.89
N LEU A 139 18.81 -28.72 6.71
CA LEU A 139 18.60 -30.13 7.12
C LEU A 139 19.32 -31.13 6.22
N SER A 140 19.62 -30.77 4.96
CA SER A 140 20.33 -31.63 4.02
C SER A 140 21.87 -31.64 4.20
N VAL A 141 22.40 -30.74 5.03
CA VAL A 141 23.87 -30.62 5.29
C VAL A 141 24.25 -31.23 6.66
N ALA A 142 23.34 -31.74 7.42
CA ALA A 142 23.54 -32.44 8.69
C ALA A 142 23.44 -33.95 8.51
#